data_077b4ffa375fee367b1eb911a87369f4
#
_entry.id   077b4ffa375fee367b1eb911a87369f4
#
_cell.length_a   1.000
_cell.length_b   1.000
_cell.length_c   1.000
_cell.angle_alpha   90.00
_cell.angle_beta   90.00
_cell.angle_gamma   90.00
#
_symmetry.space_group_name_H-M   'P 1'
#
loop_
_entity.id
_entity.type
_entity.pdbx_description
1 polymer ?
#
loop_
_entity_poly.entity_id
_entity_poly.type
_entity_poly.pdbx_seq_one_letter_code
_entity_poly.pdbx_strand_id
1 'polypeptide(L)'
;MRFYERQFITRNQANKDIIVKFEQLLDEYFQNQVALTEGLPSVKYFADKVCLSPNYFGDLIKKETGKTAQEYIQYRIIELAKERILEGNQTVSQIAYELGFQYPQHFSRLFKKNVGCTPNEYKQQS
;
A
#
# COMPACT_ATOMS: atom_id res chain seq x y z
N MET A 1 2.92 9.88 35.64
CA MET A 1 2.30 10.85 34.78
C MET A 1 2.03 10.40 33.38
N ARG A 2 2.72 9.39 32.94
CA ARG A 2 2.40 8.82 31.63
C ARG A 2 0.95 8.40 31.52
N PHE A 3 0.41 7.95 32.62
CA PHE A 3 -0.99 7.55 32.68
C PHE A 3 -1.92 8.69 32.29
N TYR A 4 -1.63 9.88 32.77
CA TYR A 4 -2.44 11.05 32.44
C TYR A 4 -2.25 11.45 30.98
N GLU A 5 -1.06 11.30 30.45
CA GLU A 5 -0.81 11.60 29.06
C GLU A 5 -1.69 10.77 28.16
N ARG A 6 -1.86 9.49 28.49
CA ARG A 6 -2.74 8.62 27.70
C ARG A 6 -4.17 9.08 27.70
N GLN A 7 -4.63 9.64 28.80
CA GLN A 7 -6.00 10.12 28.91
C GLN A 7 -6.26 11.30 28.01
N PHE A 8 -5.21 12.01 27.63
CA PHE A 8 -5.33 13.18 26.77
C PHE A 8 -5.03 12.91 25.31
N ILE A 9 -4.73 11.65 24.98
CA ILE A 9 -4.57 11.29 23.56
C ILE A 9 -5.92 11.41 22.88
N THR A 10 -6.00 12.29 21.90
CA THR A 10 -7.24 12.53 21.18
C THR A 10 -7.50 11.41 20.19
N ARG A 11 -8.76 11.33 19.72
CA ARG A 11 -9.10 10.40 18.65
C ARG A 11 -8.25 10.66 17.40
N ASN A 12 -7.98 11.92 17.10
CA ASN A 12 -7.14 12.27 15.95
C ASN A 12 -5.73 11.68 16.09
N GLN A 13 -5.17 11.74 17.30
CA GLN A 13 -3.84 11.16 17.52
C GLN A 13 -3.86 9.64 17.36
N ALA A 14 -4.86 8.98 17.91
CA ALA A 14 -5.00 7.53 17.78
C ALA A 14 -5.18 7.13 16.32
N ASN A 15 -5.95 7.91 15.56
CA ASN A 15 -6.16 7.64 14.14
C ASN A 15 -4.87 7.79 13.35
N LYS A 16 -4.06 8.81 13.66
CA LYS A 16 -2.77 9.00 13.00
C LYS A 16 -1.82 7.86 13.31
N ASP A 17 -1.86 7.35 14.53
CA ASP A 17 -1.03 6.21 14.92
C ASP A 17 -1.39 4.97 14.12
N ILE A 18 -2.68 4.77 13.84
CA ILE A 18 -3.14 3.67 13.02
C ILE A 18 -2.67 3.83 11.58
N ILE A 19 -2.69 5.05 11.05
CA ILE A 19 -2.18 5.33 9.71
C ILE A 19 -0.70 4.97 9.63
N VAL A 20 0.10 5.39 10.60
CA VAL A 20 1.53 5.09 10.65
C VAL A 20 1.75 3.58 10.68
N LYS A 21 0.97 2.88 11.51
CA LYS A 21 1.07 1.42 11.60
C LYS A 21 0.69 0.76 10.28
N PHE A 22 -0.34 1.27 9.62
CA PHE A 22 -0.77 0.76 8.31
C PHE A 22 0.36 0.91 7.28
N GLU A 23 1.00 2.08 7.25
CA GLU A 23 2.12 2.30 6.33
C GLU A 23 3.28 1.36 6.60
N GLN A 24 3.60 1.13 7.88
CA GLN A 24 4.63 0.18 8.26
C GLN A 24 4.30 -1.23 7.81
N LEU A 25 3.05 -1.65 7.99
CA LEU A 25 2.60 -2.98 7.60
C LEU A 25 2.64 -3.15 6.08
N LEU A 26 2.29 -2.10 5.33
CA LEU A 26 2.39 -2.13 3.88
C LEU A 26 3.84 -2.33 3.44
N ASP A 27 4.75 -1.56 4.02
CA ASP A 27 6.17 -1.66 3.68
C ASP A 27 6.71 -3.06 4.00
N GLU A 28 6.36 -3.58 5.18
CA GLU A 28 6.81 -4.92 5.59
C GLU A 28 6.26 -6.00 4.67
N TYR A 29 5.02 -5.85 4.23
CA TYR A 29 4.40 -6.82 3.35
C TYR A 29 5.24 -7.03 2.09
N PHE A 30 5.72 -5.95 1.50
CA PHE A 30 6.50 -6.03 0.28
C PHE A 30 7.97 -6.30 0.52
N GLN A 31 8.55 -5.77 1.59
CA GLN A 31 9.95 -6.02 1.93
C GLN A 31 10.20 -7.48 2.30
N ASN A 32 9.24 -8.09 2.99
CA ASN A 32 9.36 -9.50 3.39
C ASN A 32 8.86 -10.45 2.32
N GLN A 33 8.54 -9.93 1.13
CA GLN A 33 8.12 -10.72 -0.02
C GLN A 33 6.87 -11.56 0.24
N VAL A 34 6.02 -11.10 1.14
CA VAL A 34 4.76 -11.78 1.44
C VAL A 34 3.88 -11.83 0.19
N ALA A 35 3.96 -10.80 -0.65
CA ALA A 35 3.17 -10.72 -1.87
C ALA A 35 3.46 -11.85 -2.85
N LEU A 36 4.67 -12.41 -2.84
CA LEU A 36 5.01 -13.52 -3.73
C LEU A 36 4.18 -14.77 -3.45
N THR A 37 3.86 -15.01 -2.20
CA THR A 37 3.07 -16.19 -1.81
C THR A 37 1.61 -15.88 -1.59
N GLU A 38 1.30 -14.71 -1.01
CA GLU A 38 -0.07 -14.35 -0.65
C GLU A 38 -0.78 -13.52 -1.70
N GLY A 39 -0.06 -12.99 -2.67
CA GLY A 39 -0.64 -12.13 -3.69
C GLY A 39 -0.81 -10.70 -3.20
N LEU A 40 -1.69 -9.96 -3.86
CA LEU A 40 -1.95 -8.57 -3.49
C LEU A 40 -2.59 -8.49 -2.10
N PRO A 41 -2.16 -7.55 -1.28
CA PRO A 41 -2.75 -7.41 0.05
C PRO A 41 -4.17 -6.88 -0.03
N SER A 42 -5.00 -7.30 0.91
CA SER A 42 -6.39 -6.87 1.00
C SER A 42 -6.57 -5.89 2.15
N VAL A 43 -7.65 -5.12 2.09
CA VAL A 43 -8.02 -4.23 3.19
C VAL A 43 -8.23 -5.04 4.47
N LYS A 44 -8.87 -6.20 4.34
CA LYS A 44 -9.14 -7.06 5.50
C LYS A 44 -7.84 -7.49 6.18
N TYR A 45 -6.82 -7.82 5.41
CA TYR A 45 -5.53 -8.22 5.96
C TYR A 45 -4.99 -7.16 6.92
N PHE A 46 -4.99 -5.90 6.49
CA PHE A 46 -4.45 -4.82 7.32
C PHE A 46 -5.37 -4.46 8.47
N ALA A 47 -6.68 -4.51 8.25
CA ALA A 47 -7.64 -4.26 9.32
C ALA A 47 -7.46 -5.26 10.45
N ASP A 48 -7.29 -6.54 10.10
CA ASP A 48 -7.05 -7.59 11.09
C ASP A 48 -5.76 -7.34 11.86
N LYS A 49 -4.72 -6.87 11.18
CA LYS A 49 -3.41 -6.60 11.81
C LYS A 49 -3.50 -5.48 12.84
N VAL A 50 -4.38 -4.51 12.63
CA VAL A 50 -4.55 -3.41 13.58
C VAL A 50 -5.76 -3.63 14.50
N CYS A 51 -6.34 -4.83 14.45
CA CYS A 51 -7.44 -5.24 15.34
C CYS A 51 -8.70 -4.39 15.16
N LEU A 52 -9.00 -4.01 13.93
CA LEU A 52 -10.20 -3.23 13.60
C LEU A 52 -11.04 -3.99 12.57
N SER A 53 -12.35 -3.72 12.56
CA SER A 53 -13.18 -4.25 11.48
C SER A 53 -12.79 -3.58 10.17
N PRO A 54 -12.98 -4.26 9.02
CA PRO A 54 -12.68 -3.63 7.74
C PRO A 54 -13.45 -2.34 7.50
N ASN A 55 -14.72 -2.28 7.92
CA ASN A 55 -15.52 -1.06 7.73
C ASN A 55 -14.98 0.11 8.54
N TYR A 56 -14.68 -0.13 9.82
CA TYR A 56 -14.16 0.92 10.68
C TYR A 56 -12.78 1.38 10.20
N PHE A 57 -11.92 0.43 9.85
CA PHE A 57 -10.59 0.72 9.32
C PHE A 57 -10.69 1.54 8.03
N GLY A 58 -11.57 1.12 7.11
CA GLY A 58 -11.76 1.84 5.85
C GLY A 58 -12.24 3.28 6.05
N ASP A 59 -13.21 3.46 6.96
CA ASP A 59 -13.72 4.80 7.25
C ASP A 59 -12.63 5.69 7.83
N LEU A 60 -11.80 5.13 8.71
CA LEU A 60 -10.70 5.86 9.32
C LEU A 60 -9.69 6.31 8.28
N ILE A 61 -9.28 5.38 7.39
CA ILE A 61 -8.32 5.71 6.34
C ILE A 61 -8.89 6.80 5.42
N LYS A 62 -10.14 6.67 5.02
CA LYS A 62 -10.78 7.65 4.14
C LYS A 62 -10.84 9.02 4.79
N LYS A 63 -11.19 9.06 6.06
CA LYS A 63 -11.29 10.31 6.80
C LYS A 63 -9.93 11.00 6.94
N GLU A 64 -8.89 10.23 7.24
CA GLU A 64 -7.57 10.80 7.53
C GLU A 64 -6.76 11.10 6.28
N THR A 65 -6.94 10.33 5.20
CA THR A 65 -6.10 10.46 4.01
C THR A 65 -6.83 10.99 2.78
N GLY A 66 -8.16 10.95 2.79
CA GLY A 66 -8.96 11.32 1.62
C GLY A 66 -9.08 10.20 0.60
N LYS A 67 -8.37 9.08 0.80
CA LYS A 67 -8.42 7.93 -0.09
C LYS A 67 -9.06 6.75 0.63
N THR A 68 -9.76 5.89 -0.11
CA THR A 68 -10.21 4.64 0.49
C THR A 68 -8.98 3.80 0.84
N ALA A 69 -9.15 2.82 1.73
CA ALA A 69 -8.04 1.93 2.08
C ALA A 69 -7.53 1.20 0.84
N GLN A 70 -8.44 0.77 -0.04
CA GLN A 70 -8.06 0.10 -1.29
C GLN A 70 -7.23 1.02 -2.19
N GLU A 71 -7.68 2.27 -2.34
CA GLU A 71 -6.94 3.25 -3.13
C GLU A 71 -5.56 3.54 -2.53
N TYR A 72 -5.47 3.57 -1.22
CA TYR A 72 -4.20 3.81 -0.54
C TYR A 72 -3.22 2.66 -0.79
N ILE A 73 -3.71 1.42 -0.71
CA ILE A 73 -2.90 0.25 -1.01
C ILE A 73 -2.40 0.32 -2.46
N GLN A 74 -3.28 0.64 -3.40
CA GLN A 74 -2.91 0.76 -4.80
C GLN A 74 -1.87 1.85 -5.02
N TYR A 75 -2.05 2.98 -4.35
CA TYR A 75 -1.10 4.09 -4.43
C TYR A 75 0.30 3.62 -4.00
N ARG A 76 0.40 2.91 -2.88
CA ARG A 76 1.70 2.42 -2.41
C ARG A 76 2.32 1.41 -3.36
N ILE A 77 1.50 0.54 -3.93
CA ILE A 77 1.98 -0.43 -4.91
C ILE A 77 2.58 0.28 -6.12
N ILE A 78 1.91 1.30 -6.61
CA ILE A 78 2.40 2.06 -7.78
C ILE A 78 3.69 2.81 -7.45
N GLU A 79 3.80 3.39 -6.24
CA GLU A 79 5.02 4.07 -5.83
C GLU A 79 6.21 3.11 -5.77
N LEU A 80 5.99 1.91 -5.21
CA LEU A 80 7.03 0.88 -5.20
C LEU A 80 7.40 0.43 -6.60
N ALA A 81 6.39 0.30 -7.47
CA ALA A 81 6.63 -0.09 -8.86
C ALA A 81 7.52 0.92 -9.57
N LYS A 82 7.25 2.21 -9.36
CA LYS A 82 8.08 3.27 -9.96
C LYS A 82 9.54 3.14 -9.52
N GLU A 83 9.76 2.92 -8.24
CA GLU A 83 11.11 2.78 -7.71
C GLU A 83 11.83 1.60 -8.35
N ARG A 84 11.17 0.45 -8.44
CA ARG A 84 11.78 -0.76 -8.99
C ARG A 84 12.03 -0.64 -10.48
N ILE A 85 11.13 0.02 -11.20
CA ILE A 85 11.32 0.26 -12.63
C ILE A 85 12.57 1.12 -12.86
N LEU A 86 12.74 2.17 -12.06
CA LEU A 86 13.89 3.08 -12.20
C LEU A 86 15.21 2.45 -11.78
N GLU A 87 15.18 1.47 -10.88
CA GLU A 87 16.39 0.74 -10.52
C GLU A 87 16.94 -0.06 -11.70
N GLY A 88 16.06 -0.52 -12.59
CA GLY A 88 16.48 -1.15 -13.83
C GLY A 88 16.99 -2.57 -13.72
N ASN A 89 16.85 -3.21 -12.56
CA ASN A 89 17.39 -4.55 -12.31
C ASN A 89 16.45 -5.67 -12.69
N GLN A 90 15.20 -5.36 -13.02
CA GLN A 90 14.17 -6.37 -13.23
C GLN A 90 13.32 -6.02 -14.44
N THR A 91 12.73 -7.06 -15.03
CA THR A 91 11.74 -6.85 -16.08
C THR A 91 10.43 -6.40 -15.46
N VAL A 92 9.55 -5.80 -16.27
CA VAL A 92 8.22 -5.38 -15.82
C VAL A 92 7.44 -6.58 -15.28
N SER A 93 7.56 -7.73 -15.93
CA SER A 93 6.88 -8.95 -15.46
C SER A 93 7.36 -9.40 -14.10
N GLN A 94 8.68 -9.35 -13.88
CA GLN A 94 9.25 -9.69 -12.57
C GLN A 94 8.73 -8.77 -11.48
N ILE A 95 8.69 -7.48 -11.77
CA ILE A 95 8.19 -6.49 -10.82
C ILE A 95 6.72 -6.78 -10.49
N ALA A 96 5.92 -7.07 -11.51
CA ALA A 96 4.50 -7.37 -11.31
C ALA A 96 4.30 -8.57 -10.39
N TYR A 97 5.03 -9.64 -10.61
CA TYR A 97 4.91 -10.84 -9.78
C TYR A 97 5.36 -10.58 -8.34
N GLU A 98 6.43 -9.82 -8.17
CA GLU A 98 6.92 -9.51 -6.82
C GLU A 98 5.94 -8.65 -6.04
N LEU A 99 5.18 -7.81 -6.73
CA LEU A 99 4.18 -6.96 -6.08
C LEU A 99 2.87 -7.71 -5.82
N GLY A 100 2.78 -8.97 -6.26
CA GLY A 100 1.63 -9.80 -5.96
C GLY A 100 0.61 -9.94 -7.07
N PHE A 101 0.89 -9.39 -8.25
CA PHE A 101 -0.02 -9.54 -9.39
C PHE A 101 0.13 -10.94 -9.97
N GLN A 102 -0.99 -11.58 -10.20
CA GLN A 102 -1.01 -12.89 -10.82
C GLN A 102 -0.69 -12.80 -12.32
N TYR A 103 -1.11 -11.71 -12.95
CA TYR A 103 -0.90 -11.47 -14.36
C TYR A 103 -0.27 -10.11 -14.60
N PRO A 104 0.86 -10.03 -15.31
CA PRO A 104 1.51 -8.74 -15.58
C PRO A 104 0.61 -7.73 -16.29
N GLN A 105 -0.36 -8.20 -17.07
CA GLN A 105 -1.30 -7.30 -17.76
C GLN A 105 -2.13 -6.49 -16.79
N HIS A 106 -2.53 -7.09 -15.67
CA HIS A 106 -3.28 -6.37 -14.64
C HIS A 106 -2.44 -5.27 -14.01
N PHE A 107 -1.16 -5.56 -13.77
CA PHE A 107 -0.23 -4.57 -13.25
C PHE A 107 -0.08 -3.41 -14.23
N SER A 108 0.18 -3.71 -15.51
CA SER A 108 0.39 -2.68 -16.52
C SER A 108 -0.84 -1.78 -16.66
N ARG A 109 -2.02 -2.37 -16.59
CA ARG A 109 -3.28 -1.64 -16.69
C ARG A 109 -3.48 -0.70 -15.51
N LEU A 110 -3.23 -1.20 -14.30
CA LEU A 110 -3.34 -0.39 -13.09
C LEU A 110 -2.31 0.73 -13.11
N PHE A 111 -1.08 0.43 -13.52
CA PHE A 111 -0.01 1.42 -13.59
C PHE A 111 -0.39 2.53 -14.56
N LYS A 112 -0.85 2.18 -15.76
CA LYS A 112 -1.24 3.17 -16.76
C LYS A 112 -2.39 4.04 -16.27
N LYS A 113 -3.36 3.42 -15.57
CA LYS A 113 -4.50 4.17 -15.04
C LYS A 113 -4.06 5.22 -14.03
N ASN A 114 -3.08 4.90 -13.19
CA ASN A 114 -2.66 5.78 -12.11
C ASN A 114 -1.53 6.74 -12.51
N VAL A 115 -0.69 6.34 -13.45
CA VAL A 115 0.50 7.13 -13.83
C VAL A 115 0.31 7.86 -15.16
N GLY A 116 -0.52 7.31 -16.04
CA GLY A 116 -0.78 7.91 -17.35
C GLY A 116 0.01 7.28 -18.48
N CYS A 117 0.96 6.40 -18.18
CA CYS A 117 1.72 5.70 -19.20
C CYS A 117 1.99 4.26 -18.71
N THR A 118 2.38 3.39 -19.64
CA THR A 118 2.70 2.01 -19.29
C THR A 118 4.01 1.93 -18.54
N PRO A 119 4.27 0.83 -17.80
CA PRO A 119 5.55 0.66 -17.13
C PRO A 119 6.75 0.74 -18.07
N ASN A 120 6.62 0.17 -19.27
CA ASN A 120 7.69 0.24 -20.27
C ASN A 120 7.94 1.67 -20.72
N GLU A 121 6.88 2.43 -20.97
CA GLU A 121 7.00 3.84 -21.33
C GLU A 121 7.63 4.65 -20.21
N TYR A 122 7.26 4.36 -18.97
CA TYR A 122 7.81 5.04 -17.82
C TYR A 122 9.32 4.79 -17.71
N LYS A 123 9.73 3.55 -17.93
CA LYS A 123 11.15 3.18 -17.92
C LYS A 123 11.95 3.94 -19.00
N GLN A 124 11.37 4.09 -20.18
CA GLN A 124 12.03 4.78 -21.28
C GLN A 124 12.15 6.27 -21.07
N GLN A 125 11.23 6.87 -20.32
CA GLN A 125 11.23 8.30 -20.05
C GLN A 125 12.26 8.72 -19.01
N SER A 126 12.78 7.80 -18.25
CA SER A 126 13.67 8.10 -17.12
C SER A 126 15.17 8.00 -17.47
#